data_94d6aa542d0fe8699f4ec3c8289b5b26
#
_entry.id   94d6aa542d0fe8699f4ec3c8289b5b26
#
_cell.length_a   1.000
_cell.length_b   1.000
_cell.length_c   1.000
_cell.angle_alpha   90.00
_cell.angle_beta   90.00
_cell.angle_gamma   90.00
#
_symmetry.space_group_name_H-M   'P 1'
#
loop_
_entity.id
_entity.type
_entity.pdbx_description
1 polymer ?
#
loop_
_entity_poly.entity_id
_entity_poly.type
_entity_poly.pdbx_seq_one_letter_code
_entity_poly.pdbx_strand_id
1 'polypeptide(L)'
;MQILQAYTVKEELRALLSLSGTNPERHIIRTRLDSFYQQAAATDAPEAHRLAATIEGGWPAVEAAIQTGYSNSRSEGYNRLAKHQGRNAFGFRNPVNQRRRIRYACTRQYRRASAVTTTLPGQVR
;
A
#
# COMPACT_ATOMS: atom_id res chain seq x y z
N MET A 1 -14.92 -15.95 -20.37
CA MET A 1 -15.69 -14.70 -20.16
C MET A 1 -15.52 -14.16 -18.75
N GLN A 2 -15.80 -14.95 -17.72
CA GLN A 2 -15.68 -14.50 -16.32
C GLN A 2 -14.25 -14.06 -15.95
N ILE A 3 -13.23 -14.76 -16.43
CA ILE A 3 -11.82 -14.44 -16.16
C ILE A 3 -11.45 -13.09 -16.76
N LEU A 4 -11.90 -12.83 -17.99
CA LEU A 4 -11.63 -11.55 -18.67
C LEU A 4 -12.34 -10.39 -17.97
N GLN A 5 -13.58 -10.60 -17.52
CA GLN A 5 -14.35 -9.62 -16.76
C GLN A 5 -13.68 -9.29 -15.43
N ALA A 6 -13.23 -10.31 -14.70
CA ALA A 6 -12.50 -10.13 -13.45
C ALA A 6 -11.18 -9.38 -13.65
N TYR A 7 -10.48 -9.69 -14.73
CA TYR A 7 -9.25 -8.98 -15.10
C TYR A 7 -9.53 -7.49 -15.38
N THR A 8 -10.58 -7.18 -16.12
CA THR A 8 -10.98 -5.81 -16.44
C THR A 8 -11.30 -5.01 -15.16
N VAL A 9 -12.06 -5.59 -14.24
CA VAL A 9 -12.39 -4.98 -12.95
C VAL A 9 -11.12 -4.72 -12.14
N LYS A 10 -10.21 -5.67 -12.10
CA LYS A 10 -8.91 -5.54 -11.43
C LYS A 10 -8.10 -4.39 -12.02
N GLU A 11 -8.04 -4.27 -13.34
CA GLU A 11 -7.28 -3.21 -14.01
C GLU A 11 -7.89 -1.83 -13.77
N GLU A 12 -9.22 -1.72 -13.72
CA GLU A 12 -9.89 -0.47 -13.37
C GLU A 12 -9.58 -0.04 -11.93
N LEU A 13 -9.59 -0.97 -10.99
CA LEU A 13 -9.20 -0.71 -9.61
C LEU A 13 -7.73 -0.31 -9.53
N ARG A 14 -6.86 -1.00 -10.25
CA ARG A 14 -5.43 -0.69 -10.30
C ARG A 14 -5.19 0.72 -10.85
N ALA A 15 -5.90 1.11 -11.90
CA ALA A 15 -5.82 2.46 -12.46
C ALA A 15 -6.24 3.52 -11.44
N LEU A 16 -7.29 3.26 -10.68
CA LEU A 16 -7.73 4.15 -9.59
C LEU A 16 -6.67 4.29 -8.50
N LEU A 17 -6.14 3.17 -8.02
CA LEU A 17 -5.15 3.16 -6.93
C LEU A 17 -3.78 3.70 -7.39
N SER A 18 -3.46 3.64 -8.66
CA SER A 18 -2.21 4.17 -9.21
C SER A 18 -2.14 5.70 -9.17
N LEU A 19 -3.27 6.37 -8.97
CA LEU A 19 -3.29 7.82 -8.77
C LEU A 19 -2.67 8.25 -7.43
N SER A 20 -2.51 7.33 -6.50
CA SER A 20 -1.87 7.60 -5.21
C SER A 20 -0.44 8.10 -5.41
N GLY A 21 -0.09 9.18 -4.74
CA GLY A 21 1.24 9.77 -4.84
C GLY A 21 1.44 10.73 -6.01
N THR A 22 0.47 10.84 -6.91
CA THR A 22 0.55 11.78 -8.05
C THR A 22 -0.14 13.12 -7.78
N ASN A 23 -0.68 13.30 -6.58
CA ASN A 23 -1.45 14.48 -6.17
C ASN A 23 -2.61 14.77 -7.13
N PRO A 24 -3.51 13.80 -7.37
CA PRO A 24 -4.57 13.93 -8.36
C PRO A 24 -5.66 14.89 -7.90
N GLU A 25 -6.32 15.52 -8.87
CA GLU A 25 -7.51 16.32 -8.60
C GLU A 25 -8.70 15.41 -8.29
N ARG A 26 -9.64 15.93 -7.49
CA ARG A 26 -10.83 15.19 -7.06
C ARG A 26 -11.66 14.62 -8.20
N HIS A 27 -11.83 15.40 -9.27
CA HIS A 27 -12.64 14.97 -10.40
C HIS A 27 -12.00 13.79 -11.15
N ILE A 28 -10.67 13.72 -11.20
CA ILE A 28 -9.93 12.60 -11.79
C ILE A 28 -10.17 11.33 -10.99
N ILE A 29 -10.10 11.43 -9.66
CA ILE A 29 -10.37 10.32 -8.76
C ILE A 29 -11.80 9.80 -8.95
N ARG A 30 -12.78 10.70 -9.03
CA ARG A 30 -14.19 10.33 -9.23
C ARG A 30 -14.42 9.67 -10.59
N THR A 31 -13.79 10.17 -11.65
CA THR A 31 -13.90 9.60 -12.99
C THR A 31 -13.38 8.15 -12.99
N ARG A 32 -12.26 7.90 -12.35
CA ARG A 32 -11.70 6.55 -12.24
C ARG A 32 -12.56 5.65 -11.38
N LEU A 33 -13.10 6.18 -10.28
CA LEU A 33 -14.01 5.44 -9.41
C LEU A 33 -15.29 5.03 -10.15
N ASP A 34 -15.88 5.96 -10.92
CA ASP A 34 -17.07 5.69 -11.71
C ASP A 34 -16.80 4.61 -12.77
N SER A 35 -15.65 4.66 -13.44
CA SER A 35 -15.23 3.62 -14.38
C SER A 35 -15.13 2.25 -13.70
N PHE A 36 -14.55 2.21 -12.52
CA PHE A 36 -14.46 0.98 -11.73
C PHE A 36 -15.85 0.43 -11.38
N TYR A 37 -16.75 1.27 -10.89
CA TYR A 37 -18.11 0.86 -10.54
C TYR A 37 -18.91 0.39 -11.75
N GLN A 38 -18.75 1.05 -12.90
CA GLN A 38 -19.41 0.62 -14.13
C GLN A 38 -18.95 -0.76 -14.57
N GLN A 39 -17.64 -1.02 -14.51
CA GLN A 39 -17.11 -2.33 -14.87
C GLN A 39 -17.52 -3.41 -13.86
N ALA A 40 -17.53 -3.10 -12.58
CA ALA A 40 -17.98 -4.03 -11.55
C ALA A 40 -19.47 -4.36 -11.70
N ALA A 41 -20.30 -3.36 -12.01
CA ALA A 41 -21.72 -3.56 -12.22
C ALA A 41 -22.02 -4.36 -13.50
N ALA A 42 -21.22 -4.17 -14.56
CA ALA A 42 -21.37 -4.91 -15.81
C ALA A 42 -20.92 -6.36 -15.71
N THR A 43 -20.20 -6.73 -14.65
CA THR A 43 -19.67 -8.07 -14.43
C THR A 43 -20.70 -8.91 -13.67
N ASP A 44 -20.91 -10.15 -14.11
CA ASP A 44 -21.83 -11.08 -13.44
C ASP A 44 -21.24 -11.77 -12.23
N ALA A 45 -19.95 -11.58 -11.97
CA ALA A 45 -19.26 -12.23 -10.86
C ALA A 45 -19.65 -11.59 -9.52
N PRO A 46 -20.14 -12.38 -8.54
CA PRO A 46 -20.50 -11.85 -7.21
C PRO A 46 -19.30 -11.28 -6.45
N GLU A 47 -18.10 -11.76 -6.73
CA GLU A 47 -16.86 -11.28 -6.14
C GLU A 47 -16.59 -9.83 -6.52
N ALA A 48 -16.87 -9.44 -7.78
CA ALA A 48 -16.74 -8.06 -8.24
C ALA A 48 -17.70 -7.13 -7.52
N HIS A 49 -18.94 -7.58 -7.30
CA HIS A 49 -19.93 -6.82 -6.56
C HIS A 49 -19.54 -6.64 -5.08
N ARG A 50 -18.98 -7.66 -4.46
CA ARG A 50 -18.47 -7.59 -3.08
C ARG A 50 -17.29 -6.61 -2.98
N LEU A 51 -16.39 -6.65 -3.95
CA LEU A 51 -15.25 -5.73 -4.00
C LEU A 51 -15.74 -4.28 -4.11
N ALA A 52 -16.68 -4.01 -5.00
CA ALA A 52 -17.25 -2.67 -5.16
C ALA A 52 -17.94 -2.18 -3.87
N ALA A 53 -18.68 -3.05 -3.20
CA ALA A 53 -19.32 -2.74 -1.92
C ALA A 53 -18.29 -2.45 -0.83
N THR A 54 -17.19 -3.18 -0.79
CA THR A 54 -16.09 -2.96 0.15
C THR A 54 -15.43 -1.60 -0.08
N ILE A 55 -15.16 -1.27 -1.33
CA ILE A 55 -14.57 0.04 -1.70
C ILE A 55 -15.52 1.18 -1.34
N GLU A 56 -16.81 1.01 -1.61
CA GLU A 56 -17.83 2.02 -1.26
C GLU A 56 -17.91 2.24 0.25
N GLY A 57 -17.91 1.17 1.03
CA GLY A 57 -17.96 1.25 2.49
C GLY A 57 -16.74 1.91 3.11
N GLY A 58 -15.56 1.75 2.52
CA GLY A 58 -14.31 2.34 2.98
C GLY A 58 -13.85 3.55 2.16
N TRP A 59 -14.72 4.11 1.32
CA TRP A 59 -14.31 5.12 0.36
C TRP A 59 -13.64 6.36 0.98
N PRO A 60 -14.12 6.94 2.10
CA PRO A 60 -13.44 8.11 2.68
C PRO A 60 -11.96 7.84 3.00
N ALA A 61 -11.66 6.66 3.51
CA ALA A 61 -10.29 6.27 3.81
C ALA A 61 -9.47 6.05 2.53
N VAL A 62 -10.05 5.41 1.52
CA VAL A 62 -9.39 5.17 0.22
C VAL A 62 -9.11 6.50 -0.48
N GLU A 63 -10.08 7.41 -0.51
CA GLU A 63 -9.91 8.73 -1.11
C GLU A 63 -8.80 9.51 -0.41
N ALA A 64 -8.77 9.52 0.91
CA ALA A 64 -7.73 10.18 1.68
C ALA A 64 -6.34 9.59 1.37
N ALA A 65 -6.23 8.28 1.26
CA ALA A 65 -4.98 7.60 0.92
C ALA A 65 -4.51 7.98 -0.49
N ILE A 66 -5.43 8.07 -1.45
CA ILE A 66 -5.08 8.45 -2.83
C ILE A 66 -4.65 9.92 -2.89
N GLN A 67 -5.36 10.82 -2.21
CA GLN A 67 -5.04 12.25 -2.22
C GLN A 67 -3.73 12.57 -1.53
N THR A 68 -3.46 11.95 -0.38
CA THR A 68 -2.27 12.23 0.42
C THR A 68 -1.07 11.38 0.02
N GLY A 69 -1.29 10.24 -0.62
CA GLY A 69 -0.25 9.27 -0.93
C GLY A 69 0.23 8.48 0.30
N TYR A 70 -0.33 8.72 1.46
CA TYR A 70 0.03 7.97 2.67
C TYR A 70 -0.61 6.59 2.66
N SER A 71 0.18 5.60 3.00
CA SER A 71 -0.27 4.22 3.11
C SER A 71 0.32 3.57 4.34
N ASN A 72 -0.23 2.43 4.72
CA ASN A 72 0.26 1.65 5.86
C ASN A 72 1.47 0.77 5.51
N SER A 73 1.92 0.81 4.26
CA SER A 73 3.00 -0.07 3.77
C SER A 73 4.30 0.08 4.57
N ARG A 74 4.64 1.28 4.99
CA ARG A 74 5.84 1.53 5.80
C ARG A 74 5.74 0.85 7.17
N SER A 75 4.60 1.01 7.85
CA SER A 75 4.35 0.37 9.14
C SER A 75 4.33 -1.15 9.01
N GLU A 76 3.72 -1.68 7.95
CA GLU A 76 3.72 -3.11 7.65
C GLU A 76 5.13 -3.64 7.42
N GLY A 77 5.97 -2.90 6.71
CA GLY A 77 7.37 -3.24 6.50
C GLY A 77 8.15 -3.31 7.81
N TYR A 78 7.97 -2.35 8.71
CA TYR A 78 8.61 -2.35 10.01
C TYR A 78 8.08 -3.46 10.92
N ASN A 79 6.79 -3.76 10.87
CA ASN A 79 6.20 -4.88 11.60
C ASN A 79 6.78 -6.22 11.14
N ARG A 80 6.97 -6.39 9.84
CA ARG A 80 7.62 -7.58 9.27
C ARG A 80 9.05 -7.71 9.78
N LEU A 81 9.80 -6.61 9.80
CA LEU A 81 11.16 -6.58 10.29
C LEU A 81 11.23 -6.94 11.78
N ALA A 82 10.31 -6.41 12.60
CA ALA A 82 10.21 -6.74 14.02
C ALA A 82 9.96 -8.24 14.25
N LYS A 83 9.03 -8.81 13.48
CA LYS A 83 8.74 -10.26 13.53
C LYS A 83 9.96 -11.09 13.13
N HIS A 84 10.68 -10.65 12.10
CA HIS A 84 11.90 -11.32 11.64
C HIS A 84 12.98 -11.34 12.72
N GLN A 85 13.19 -10.23 13.43
CA GLN A 85 14.13 -10.17 14.54
C GLN A 85 13.76 -11.14 15.66
N GLY A 86 12.47 -11.26 15.97
CA GLY A 86 11.97 -12.23 16.94
C GLY A 86 12.27 -13.67 16.55
N ARG A 87 12.12 -14.01 15.27
CA ARG A 87 12.43 -15.35 14.75
C ARG A 87 13.93 -15.65 14.80
N ASN A 88 14.78 -14.70 14.41
CA ASN A 88 16.24 -14.88 14.43
C ASN A 88 16.78 -15.06 15.83
N ALA A 89 16.15 -14.44 16.83
CA ALA A 89 16.55 -14.57 18.23
C ALA A 89 15.90 -15.78 18.92
N PHE A 90 15.14 -16.62 18.21
CA PHE A 90 14.39 -17.75 18.79
C PHE A 90 13.45 -17.32 19.92
N GLY A 91 12.90 -16.10 19.79
CA GLY A 91 12.10 -15.46 20.81
C GLY A 91 12.94 -14.63 21.78
N PHE A 92 12.28 -13.72 22.46
CA PHE A 92 12.93 -12.86 23.44
C PHE A 92 12.38 -13.15 24.85
N ARG A 93 13.27 -13.41 25.80
CA ARG A 93 12.88 -13.54 27.20
C ARG A 93 12.78 -12.19 27.90
N ASN A 94 13.57 -11.22 27.47
CA ASN A 94 13.64 -9.90 28.10
C ASN A 94 13.02 -8.85 27.16
N PRO A 95 11.89 -8.21 27.56
CA PRO A 95 11.24 -7.20 26.74
C PRO A 95 12.13 -5.99 26.42
N VAL A 96 13.04 -5.63 27.30
CA VAL A 96 13.97 -4.51 27.09
C VAL A 96 14.93 -4.82 25.95
N ASN A 97 15.50 -6.03 25.93
CA ASN A 97 16.38 -6.47 24.85
C ASN A 97 15.63 -6.58 23.52
N GLN A 98 14.40 -7.08 23.56
CA GLN A 98 13.54 -7.14 22.38
C GLN A 98 13.36 -5.75 21.76
N ARG A 99 12.98 -4.76 22.56
CA ARG A 99 12.80 -3.37 22.11
C ARG A 99 14.08 -2.79 21.54
N ARG A 100 15.22 -3.02 22.20
CA ARG A 100 16.51 -2.53 21.74
C ARG A 100 16.88 -3.12 20.38
N ARG A 101 16.75 -4.42 20.21
CA ARG A 101 17.06 -5.10 18.95
C ARG A 101 16.17 -4.68 17.82
N ILE A 102 14.87 -4.57 18.05
CA ILE A 102 13.91 -4.12 17.05
C ILE A 102 14.20 -2.68 16.64
N ARG A 103 14.43 -1.81 17.62
CA ARG A 103 14.76 -0.41 17.37
C ARG A 103 16.05 -0.27 16.58
N TYR A 104 17.07 -1.03 16.92
CA TYR A 104 18.33 -1.05 16.18
C TYR A 104 18.14 -1.49 14.73
N ALA A 105 17.41 -2.56 14.49
CA ALA A 105 17.14 -3.08 13.16
C ALA A 105 16.37 -2.06 12.30
N CYS A 106 15.34 -1.43 12.86
CA CYS A 106 14.55 -0.41 12.17
C CYS A 106 15.41 0.83 11.87
N THR A 107 16.23 1.29 12.79
CA THR A 107 17.13 2.43 12.60
C THR A 107 18.17 2.15 11.53
N ARG A 108 18.74 0.95 11.53
CA ARG A 108 19.70 0.53 10.51
C ARG A 108 19.08 0.52 9.11
N GLN A 109 17.86 0.03 9.01
CA GLN A 109 17.11 0.03 7.74
C GLN A 109 16.86 1.46 7.26
N TYR A 110 16.43 2.33 8.14
CA TYR A 110 16.21 3.74 7.84
C TYR A 110 17.49 4.42 7.36
N ARG A 111 18.61 4.21 8.04
CA ARG A 111 19.91 4.77 7.66
C ARG A 111 20.37 4.29 6.29
N ARG A 112 20.15 3.02 5.97
CA ARG A 112 20.47 2.47 4.64
C ARG A 112 19.65 3.15 3.55
N ALA A 113 18.35 3.30 3.76
CA ALA A 113 17.47 3.97 2.82
C ALA A 113 17.87 5.43 2.61
N SER A 114 18.22 6.14 3.70
CA SER A 114 18.68 7.52 3.65
C SER A 114 20.02 7.67 2.91
N ALA A 115 20.96 6.75 3.13
CA ALA A 115 22.24 6.74 2.44
C ALA A 115 22.10 6.54 0.94
N VAL A 116 21.21 5.64 0.51
CA VAL A 116 20.90 5.43 -0.91
C VAL A 116 20.31 6.68 -1.55
N THR A 117 19.45 7.39 -0.83
CA THR A 117 18.85 8.66 -1.31
C THR A 117 19.88 9.78 -1.39
N THR A 118 20.89 9.77 -0.55
CA THR A 118 21.95 10.80 -0.52
C THR A 118 22.97 10.62 -1.65
N THR A 119 23.16 9.40 -2.16
CA THR A 119 24.06 9.12 -3.28
C THR A 119 23.33 9.24 -4.61
N LEU A 120 22.78 10.40 -4.92
CA LEU A 120 22.14 10.64 -6.21
C LEU A 120 23.18 10.79 -7.32
N PRO A 121 22.88 10.27 -8.54
CA PRO A 121 23.73 10.48 -9.72
C PRO A 121 23.81 11.99 -10.01
N GLY A 122 25.01 12.54 -10.05
CA GLY A 122 25.25 13.96 -10.27
C GLY A 122 25.93 14.66 -9.09
N GLN A 123 26.03 14.02 -7.95
CA GLN A 123 26.82 14.50 -6.81
C GLN A 123 28.15 13.76 -6.67
N VAL A 124 28.43 12.88 -7.60
CA VAL A 124 29.73 12.20 -7.65
C VAL A 124 30.74 13.15 -8.25
N ARG A 125 31.69 13.52 -7.45
CA ARG A 125 32.84 14.30 -7.89
C ARG A 125 33.93 13.42 -8.46
#